data_26c34b05e0ddb4bc8c942f1c7c9636bb
#
_entry.id   26c34b05e0ddb4bc8c942f1c7c9636bb
#
_cell.length_a   1.000
_cell.length_b   1.000
_cell.length_c   1.000
_cell.angle_alpha   90.00
_cell.angle_beta   90.00
_cell.angle_gamma   90.00
#
_symmetry.space_group_name_H-M   'P 1'
#
loop_
_entity.id
_entity.type
_entity.pdbx_description
1 polymer ?
#
loop_
_entity_poly.entity_id
_entity_poly.type
_entity_poly.pdbx_seq_one_letter_code
_entity_poly.pdbx_strand_id
1 'polypeptide(L)'
;MFLFKFKSKGRCISEKLWYNKSMATHKGKRIGKIIAVTLIVFFLALAIVITGYMMAARKVYFINKVDNENFQKSNLEYLKNTFYNGYTPKDEQSICAFDLQKALDEGVRYNQVAFLATHNSCQRLNRPESEEYLRALDYVSFGLASGDFFDKKNFEYDTLTGQLEHGIRSIEFDVEAKVSKGDISFKVMHDLVVDSATSCLDLEGALEEVVTWSNHNPNHLPITILVESKAYVLPVEGFQVFGSRHVKAFDEVLRKCLGDKLFTPSDMLGDYATFEEMRKANDWKPLKEMLGKVVVVLHEAGFVKKYIKQDPTMRTQAMIPSVLYEDRNTPQAGFIIENKPQDAVERIDFYRTANFMVRTRADKYPHFSEERYALANQCLSQIITTDYAPRDLRPEQHTFSFDGFTVKLISF
;
A
#
# COMPACT_ATOMS: atom_id res chain seq x y z
N MET A 1 -60.63 46.30 -69.31
CA MET A 1 -60.04 45.23 -70.16
C MET A 1 -58.67 44.93 -69.58
N PHE A 2 -58.36 43.65 -69.33
CA PHE A 2 -57.18 43.06 -68.70
C PHE A 2 -57.09 43.03 -67.17
N LEU A 3 -57.76 42.03 -66.59
CA LEU A 3 -57.41 41.33 -65.39
C LEU A 3 -56.38 40.23 -65.75
N PHE A 4 -55.19 40.25 -65.19
CA PHE A 4 -54.27 39.11 -65.27
C PHE A 4 -53.91 38.59 -63.84
N LYS A 5 -54.13 37.27 -63.69
CA LYS A 5 -53.95 36.43 -62.56
C LYS A 5 -52.53 36.50 -61.99
N PHE A 6 -52.36 36.75 -60.68
CA PHE A 6 -51.21 36.36 -59.88
C PHE A 6 -51.70 35.44 -58.76
N LYS A 7 -51.86 34.15 -59.04
CA LYS A 7 -52.12 33.11 -58.04
C LYS A 7 -51.45 31.81 -58.47
N SER A 8 -50.17 31.63 -58.26
CA SER A 8 -49.52 30.29 -58.27
C SER A 8 -48.11 30.17 -57.68
N LYS A 9 -47.46 31.25 -57.28
CA LYS A 9 -46.08 31.11 -56.72
C LYS A 9 -46.00 30.90 -55.17
N GLY A 10 -47.06 31.28 -54.43
CA GLY A 10 -47.05 31.17 -52.95
C GLY A 10 -47.26 29.75 -52.43
N ARG A 11 -48.02 28.89 -53.11
CA ARG A 11 -48.28 27.51 -52.69
C ARG A 11 -47.03 26.60 -52.85
N CYS A 12 -46.29 26.76 -53.91
CA CYS A 12 -45.10 25.91 -54.17
C CYS A 12 -43.97 26.17 -53.24
N ILE A 13 -43.80 27.40 -52.67
CA ILE A 13 -42.78 27.75 -51.71
C ILE A 13 -43.16 27.22 -50.32
N SER A 14 -44.42 27.29 -49.93
CA SER A 14 -44.88 26.77 -48.62
C SER A 14 -44.83 25.23 -48.56
N GLU A 15 -45.14 24.53 -49.61
CA GLU A 15 -45.03 23.06 -49.66
C GLU A 15 -43.58 22.57 -49.67
N LYS A 16 -42.66 23.25 -50.39
CA LYS A 16 -41.24 22.96 -50.33
C LYS A 16 -40.64 23.23 -48.93
N LEU A 17 -41.04 24.31 -48.30
CA LEU A 17 -40.61 24.62 -46.92
C LEU A 17 -41.14 23.60 -45.88
N TRP A 18 -42.40 23.18 -46.04
CA TRP A 18 -43.01 22.18 -45.18
C TRP A 18 -42.36 20.78 -45.36
N TYR A 19 -42.12 20.39 -46.64
CA TYR A 19 -41.46 19.15 -47.02
C TYR A 19 -40.03 19.12 -46.48
N ASN A 20 -39.23 20.19 -46.58
CA ASN A 20 -37.88 20.30 -46.07
C ASN A 20 -37.86 20.30 -44.52
N LYS A 21 -38.82 20.92 -43.86
CA LYS A 21 -38.96 20.91 -42.40
C LYS A 21 -39.36 19.52 -41.89
N SER A 22 -40.26 18.83 -42.59
CA SER A 22 -40.65 17.46 -42.30
C SER A 22 -39.47 16.48 -42.47
N MET A 23 -38.72 16.59 -43.58
CA MET A 23 -37.53 15.78 -43.84
C MET A 23 -36.43 16.04 -42.81
N ALA A 24 -36.22 17.29 -42.38
CA ALA A 24 -35.23 17.63 -41.32
C ALA A 24 -35.63 17.03 -39.96
N THR A 25 -36.92 17.06 -39.60
CA THR A 25 -37.40 16.42 -38.37
C THR A 25 -37.37 14.90 -38.43
N HIS A 26 -37.62 14.27 -39.58
CA HIS A 26 -37.44 12.82 -39.74
C HIS A 26 -35.97 12.40 -39.71
N LYS A 27 -35.04 13.15 -40.31
CA LYS A 27 -33.61 12.94 -40.21
C LYS A 27 -33.12 13.08 -38.72
N GLY A 28 -33.56 14.14 -38.03
CA GLY A 28 -33.22 14.36 -36.61
C GLY A 28 -33.71 13.22 -35.72
N LYS A 29 -34.95 12.74 -35.91
CA LYS A 29 -35.49 11.58 -35.18
C LYS A 29 -34.73 10.28 -35.47
N ARG A 30 -34.30 10.08 -36.74
CA ARG A 30 -33.51 8.90 -37.13
C ARG A 30 -32.09 8.93 -36.52
N ILE A 31 -31.43 10.09 -36.53
CA ILE A 31 -30.13 10.30 -35.91
C ILE A 31 -30.23 10.09 -34.37
N GLY A 32 -31.25 10.66 -33.72
CA GLY A 32 -31.50 10.46 -32.32
C GLY A 32 -31.72 8.98 -31.93
N LYS A 33 -32.44 8.20 -32.75
CA LYS A 33 -32.59 6.75 -32.53
C LYS A 33 -31.28 6.01 -32.73
N ILE A 34 -30.46 6.35 -33.72
CA ILE A 34 -29.15 5.72 -33.92
C ILE A 34 -28.25 6.00 -32.73
N ILE A 35 -28.18 7.26 -32.28
CA ILE A 35 -27.40 7.62 -31.11
C ILE A 35 -27.88 6.84 -29.86
N ALA A 36 -29.17 6.77 -29.61
CA ALA A 36 -29.74 6.04 -28.49
C ALA A 36 -29.41 4.53 -28.55
N VAL A 37 -29.54 3.89 -29.71
CA VAL A 37 -29.18 2.47 -29.89
C VAL A 37 -27.66 2.27 -29.68
N THR A 38 -26.84 3.16 -30.24
CA THR A 38 -25.37 3.08 -30.04
C THR A 38 -24.98 3.20 -28.57
N LEU A 39 -25.60 4.13 -27.83
CA LEU A 39 -25.38 4.26 -26.38
C LEU A 39 -25.85 3.02 -25.62
N ILE A 40 -27.03 2.48 -25.96
CA ILE A 40 -27.50 1.23 -25.31
C ILE A 40 -26.53 0.08 -25.57
N VAL A 41 -26.09 -0.12 -26.81
CA VAL A 41 -25.12 -1.17 -27.17
C VAL A 41 -23.79 -0.96 -26.41
N PHE A 42 -23.33 0.29 -26.37
CA PHE A 42 -22.10 0.64 -25.61
C PHE A 42 -22.24 0.31 -24.12
N PHE A 43 -23.33 0.71 -23.46
CA PHE A 43 -23.54 0.42 -22.04
C PHE A 43 -23.75 -1.08 -21.76
N LEU A 44 -24.41 -1.80 -22.68
CA LEU A 44 -24.53 -3.26 -22.56
C LEU A 44 -23.17 -3.95 -22.71
N ALA A 45 -22.35 -3.55 -23.67
CA ALA A 45 -21.00 -4.06 -23.83
C ALA A 45 -20.14 -3.77 -22.59
N LEU A 46 -20.21 -2.55 -22.08
CA LEU A 46 -19.52 -2.15 -20.84
C LEU A 46 -19.98 -2.98 -19.64
N ALA A 47 -21.27 -3.22 -19.49
CA ALA A 47 -21.83 -4.05 -18.43
C ALA A 47 -21.34 -5.51 -18.51
N ILE A 48 -21.25 -6.07 -19.73
CA ILE A 48 -20.71 -7.43 -19.95
C ILE A 48 -19.23 -7.49 -19.54
N VAL A 49 -18.44 -6.49 -19.94
CA VAL A 49 -17.01 -6.42 -19.60
C VAL A 49 -16.82 -6.32 -18.08
N ILE A 50 -17.56 -5.43 -17.42
CA ILE A 50 -17.50 -5.26 -15.96
C ILE A 50 -17.91 -6.56 -15.24
N THR A 51 -18.97 -7.20 -15.69
CA THR A 51 -19.44 -8.46 -15.09
C THR A 51 -18.41 -9.57 -15.29
N GLY A 52 -17.84 -9.71 -16.47
CA GLY A 52 -16.77 -10.67 -16.75
C GLY A 52 -15.54 -10.43 -15.88
N TYR A 53 -15.12 -9.17 -15.76
CA TYR A 53 -14.02 -8.77 -14.88
C TYR A 53 -14.31 -9.12 -13.42
N MET A 54 -15.50 -8.82 -12.90
CA MET A 54 -15.88 -9.16 -11.52
C MET A 54 -15.92 -10.68 -11.28
N MET A 55 -16.38 -11.46 -12.26
CA MET A 55 -16.38 -12.93 -12.14
C MET A 55 -14.96 -13.49 -12.13
N ALA A 56 -14.07 -12.99 -12.98
CA ALA A 56 -12.67 -13.39 -13.01
C ALA A 56 -11.96 -13.00 -11.70
N ALA A 57 -12.13 -11.75 -11.25
CA ALA A 57 -11.64 -11.26 -9.97
C ALA A 57 -12.04 -12.17 -8.81
N ARG A 58 -13.33 -12.46 -8.74
CA ARG A 58 -13.87 -13.36 -7.73
C ARG A 58 -13.23 -14.75 -7.79
N LYS A 59 -13.05 -15.30 -8.97
CA LYS A 59 -12.46 -16.64 -9.15
C LYS A 59 -11.01 -16.66 -8.72
N VAL A 60 -10.19 -15.68 -9.14
CA VAL A 60 -8.77 -15.53 -8.75
C VAL A 60 -8.66 -15.41 -7.23
N TYR A 61 -9.44 -14.53 -6.64
CA TYR A 61 -9.47 -14.36 -5.18
C TYR A 61 -9.77 -15.68 -4.45
N PHE A 62 -10.77 -16.45 -4.90
CA PHE A 62 -11.12 -17.72 -4.24
C PHE A 62 -10.04 -18.79 -4.38
N ILE A 63 -9.38 -18.87 -5.54
CA ILE A 63 -8.28 -19.82 -5.73
C ILE A 63 -7.14 -19.49 -4.76
N ASN A 64 -6.69 -18.24 -4.74
CA ASN A 64 -5.58 -17.82 -3.87
C ASN A 64 -5.98 -17.82 -2.39
N LYS A 65 -7.22 -17.46 -2.05
CA LYS A 65 -7.70 -17.40 -0.66
C LYS A 65 -7.48 -18.69 0.11
N VAL A 66 -7.87 -19.83 -0.47
CA VAL A 66 -7.73 -21.14 0.19
C VAL A 66 -6.25 -21.48 0.43
N ASP A 67 -5.39 -21.18 -0.55
CA ASP A 67 -3.96 -21.37 -0.41
C ASP A 67 -3.34 -20.45 0.65
N ASN A 68 -3.72 -19.18 0.64
CA ASN A 68 -3.26 -18.19 1.61
C ASN A 68 -3.67 -18.54 3.05
N GLU A 69 -4.94 -18.94 3.26
CA GLU A 69 -5.45 -19.38 4.57
C GLU A 69 -4.68 -20.60 5.10
N ASN A 70 -4.46 -21.59 4.24
CA ASN A 70 -3.70 -22.79 4.60
C ASN A 70 -2.24 -22.47 4.88
N PHE A 71 -1.61 -21.62 4.06
CA PHE A 71 -0.21 -21.22 4.25
C PHE A 71 -0.03 -20.49 5.58
N GLN A 72 -0.81 -19.42 5.82
CA GLN A 72 -0.72 -18.66 7.06
C GLN A 72 -0.93 -19.52 8.30
N LYS A 73 -1.96 -20.39 8.28
CA LYS A 73 -2.22 -21.30 9.39
C LYS A 73 -1.06 -22.26 9.62
N SER A 74 -0.56 -22.91 8.56
CA SER A 74 0.54 -23.86 8.67
C SER A 74 1.84 -23.19 9.13
N ASN A 75 2.09 -21.96 8.68
CA ASN A 75 3.25 -21.18 9.12
C ASN A 75 3.16 -20.85 10.61
N LEU A 76 2.03 -20.35 11.10
CA LEU A 76 1.83 -20.05 12.52
C LEU A 76 1.95 -21.31 13.39
N GLU A 77 1.41 -22.46 12.94
CA GLU A 77 1.57 -23.75 13.60
C GLU A 77 3.04 -24.21 13.63
N TYR A 78 3.77 -24.04 12.53
CA TYR A 78 5.19 -24.37 12.44
C TYR A 78 6.03 -23.50 13.38
N LEU A 79 5.80 -22.20 13.40
CA LEU A 79 6.49 -21.27 14.31
C LEU A 79 6.26 -21.68 15.75
N LYS A 80 5.02 -21.92 16.14
CA LYS A 80 4.64 -22.26 17.52
C LYS A 80 5.18 -23.61 17.99
N ASN A 81 5.21 -24.60 17.12
CA ASN A 81 5.47 -26.00 17.51
C ASN A 81 6.89 -26.47 17.16
N THR A 82 7.62 -25.77 16.27
CA THR A 82 8.88 -26.26 15.71
C THR A 82 9.97 -25.22 15.68
N PHE A 83 9.75 -24.07 15.04
CA PHE A 83 10.79 -23.07 14.76
C PHE A 83 11.48 -22.57 16.03
N TYR A 84 10.71 -22.25 17.06
CA TYR A 84 11.25 -21.70 18.30
C TYR A 84 11.75 -22.77 19.30
N ASN A 85 11.72 -24.04 18.96
CA ASN A 85 12.30 -25.09 19.81
C ASN A 85 13.84 -24.99 19.78
N GLY A 86 14.43 -24.57 20.89
CA GLY A 86 15.88 -24.35 20.99
C GLY A 86 16.37 -23.08 20.27
N TYR A 87 15.47 -22.16 19.94
CA TYR A 87 15.79 -20.91 19.29
C TYR A 87 16.71 -20.03 20.14
N THR A 88 17.68 -19.43 19.49
CA THR A 88 18.56 -18.42 20.10
C THR A 88 18.15 -17.04 19.57
N PRO A 89 17.91 -16.06 20.43
CA PRO A 89 17.55 -14.71 20.01
C PRO A 89 18.54 -14.12 19.00
N LYS A 90 18.03 -13.37 18.05
CA LYS A 90 18.83 -12.70 17.03
C LYS A 90 19.80 -11.72 17.67
N ASP A 91 21.05 -11.78 17.26
CA ASP A 91 22.03 -10.75 17.61
C ASP A 91 21.81 -9.50 16.76
N GLU A 92 21.23 -8.46 17.37
CA GLU A 92 20.95 -7.18 16.70
C GLU A 92 22.23 -6.46 16.25
N GLN A 93 23.37 -6.68 16.92
CA GLN A 93 24.64 -6.13 16.46
C GLN A 93 25.03 -6.65 15.08
N SER A 94 24.70 -7.89 14.76
CA SER A 94 25.06 -8.53 13.48
C SER A 94 24.40 -7.89 12.25
N ILE A 95 23.33 -7.10 12.43
CA ILE A 95 22.63 -6.41 11.35
C ILE A 95 22.97 -4.92 11.24
N CYS A 96 23.77 -4.39 12.19
CA CYS A 96 24.11 -2.97 12.28
C CYS A 96 25.48 -2.68 11.68
N ALA A 97 25.58 -1.67 10.82
CA ALA A 97 26.84 -1.13 10.29
C ALA A 97 27.61 -0.23 11.31
N PHE A 98 27.26 -0.30 12.59
CA PHE A 98 27.81 0.52 13.67
C PHE A 98 27.77 -0.26 14.99
N ASP A 99 28.51 0.24 15.99
CA ASP A 99 28.47 -0.32 17.35
C ASP A 99 27.13 0.03 18.01
N LEU A 100 26.24 -0.97 18.08
CA LEU A 100 24.89 -0.80 18.60
C LEU A 100 24.91 -0.41 20.09
N GLN A 101 25.73 -1.07 20.93
CA GLN A 101 25.76 -0.78 22.35
C GLN A 101 26.21 0.66 22.60
N LYS A 102 27.25 1.11 21.90
CA LYS A 102 27.71 2.49 21.97
C LYS A 102 26.61 3.48 21.54
N ALA A 103 25.92 3.20 20.45
CA ALA A 103 24.82 4.06 19.97
C ALA A 103 23.65 4.15 20.98
N LEU A 104 23.30 3.04 21.63
CA LEU A 104 22.28 3.01 22.70
C LEU A 104 22.71 3.83 23.93
N ASP A 105 23.98 3.78 24.30
CA ASP A 105 24.51 4.52 25.46
C ASP A 105 24.71 6.01 25.18
N GLU A 106 24.98 6.37 23.92
CA GLU A 106 25.05 7.76 23.44
C GLU A 106 23.65 8.37 23.16
N GLY A 107 22.58 7.58 23.30
CA GLY A 107 21.20 8.05 23.13
C GLY A 107 20.82 8.32 21.69
N VAL A 108 21.36 7.56 20.74
CA VAL A 108 20.96 7.65 19.31
C VAL A 108 19.45 7.50 19.18
N ARG A 109 18.84 8.44 18.46
CA ARG A 109 17.40 8.55 18.28
C ARG A 109 16.90 7.77 17.05
N TYR A 110 15.62 7.45 17.06
CA TYR A 110 14.96 6.70 15.99
C TYR A 110 15.14 7.33 14.59
N ASN A 111 15.08 8.65 14.50
CA ASN A 111 15.28 9.36 13.22
C ASN A 111 16.75 9.45 12.77
N GLN A 112 17.70 9.00 13.56
CA GLN A 112 19.14 8.98 13.23
C GLN A 112 19.61 7.64 12.66
N VAL A 113 18.69 6.73 12.41
CA VAL A 113 19.00 5.39 11.91
C VAL A 113 18.20 5.09 10.64
N ALA A 114 18.87 4.52 9.64
CA ALA A 114 18.22 3.97 8.46
C ALA A 114 18.02 2.46 8.62
N PHE A 115 16.81 2.02 8.33
CA PHE A 115 16.38 0.63 8.35
C PHE A 115 16.06 0.16 6.94
N LEU A 116 16.52 -1.03 6.59
CA LEU A 116 16.08 -1.70 5.39
C LEU A 116 14.66 -2.21 5.59
N ALA A 117 13.85 -2.03 4.55
CA ALA A 117 12.44 -2.39 4.54
C ALA A 117 12.09 -3.24 3.33
N THR A 118 11.11 -4.12 3.46
CA THR A 118 10.48 -4.81 2.34
C THR A 118 9.22 -4.06 1.91
N HIS A 119 8.95 -4.09 0.59
CA HIS A 119 7.73 -3.55 -0.01
C HIS A 119 6.75 -4.69 -0.26
N ASN A 120 5.46 -4.53 0.10
CA ASN A 120 4.46 -5.60 0.03
C ASN A 120 4.96 -6.88 0.73
N SER A 121 5.31 -6.77 2.00
CA SER A 121 6.10 -7.79 2.73
C SER A 121 5.46 -9.18 2.80
N CYS A 122 4.16 -9.28 2.54
CA CYS A 122 3.45 -10.57 2.48
C CYS A 122 3.30 -11.11 1.05
N GLN A 123 4.01 -10.54 0.06
CA GLN A 123 3.91 -10.93 -1.35
C GLN A 123 4.26 -12.40 -1.56
N ARG A 124 3.40 -13.12 -2.28
CA ARG A 124 3.62 -14.47 -2.80
C ARG A 124 3.27 -14.56 -4.28
N LEU A 125 3.82 -15.58 -4.94
CA LEU A 125 3.42 -15.89 -6.32
C LEU A 125 1.96 -16.35 -6.37
N ASN A 126 1.23 -15.86 -7.37
CA ASN A 126 -0.10 -16.36 -7.64
C ASN A 126 -0.07 -17.87 -7.98
N ARG A 127 -1.12 -18.57 -7.63
CA ARG A 127 -1.31 -19.96 -8.07
C ARG A 127 -1.36 -20.03 -9.60
N PRO A 128 -0.76 -21.07 -10.22
CA PRO A 128 -0.80 -21.22 -11.68
C PRO A 128 -2.21 -21.15 -12.27
N GLU A 129 -3.21 -21.71 -11.56
CA GLU A 129 -4.61 -21.64 -11.97
C GLU A 129 -5.17 -20.22 -11.97
N SER A 130 -4.69 -19.36 -11.05
CA SER A 130 -5.05 -17.94 -11.03
C SER A 130 -4.41 -17.19 -12.20
N GLU A 131 -3.15 -17.51 -12.52
CA GLU A 131 -2.45 -16.91 -13.66
C GLU A 131 -3.13 -17.22 -14.99
N GLU A 132 -3.62 -18.44 -15.19
CA GLU A 132 -4.37 -18.80 -16.39
C GLU A 132 -5.62 -17.93 -16.57
N TYR A 133 -6.37 -17.70 -15.49
CA TYR A 133 -7.51 -16.78 -15.51
C TYR A 133 -7.12 -15.35 -15.81
N LEU A 134 -6.02 -14.87 -15.25
CA LEU A 134 -5.53 -13.52 -15.48
C LEU A 134 -5.06 -13.33 -16.91
N ARG A 135 -4.33 -14.31 -17.47
CA ARG A 135 -3.91 -14.31 -18.88
C ARG A 135 -5.10 -14.35 -19.84
N ALA A 136 -6.14 -15.14 -19.53
CA ALA A 136 -7.37 -15.16 -20.31
C ALA A 136 -8.09 -13.79 -20.24
N LEU A 137 -8.10 -13.14 -19.08
CA LEU A 137 -8.67 -11.81 -18.89
C LEU A 137 -7.91 -10.76 -19.71
N ASP A 138 -6.59 -10.81 -19.70
CA ASP A 138 -5.72 -9.94 -20.50
C ASP A 138 -6.00 -10.09 -22.01
N TYR A 139 -6.09 -11.32 -22.47
CA TYR A 139 -6.42 -11.61 -23.87
C TYR A 139 -7.78 -11.05 -24.29
N VAL A 140 -8.81 -11.21 -23.45
CA VAL A 140 -10.16 -10.71 -23.72
C VAL A 140 -10.26 -9.19 -23.63
N SER A 141 -9.41 -8.57 -22.79
CA SER A 141 -9.32 -7.11 -22.65
C SER A 141 -8.43 -6.43 -23.68
N PHE A 142 -7.96 -7.16 -24.71
CA PHE A 142 -7.05 -6.66 -25.76
C PHE A 142 -5.75 -6.07 -25.23
N GLY A 143 -5.21 -6.66 -24.17
CA GLY A 143 -3.94 -6.21 -23.55
C GLY A 143 -4.07 -4.92 -22.74
N LEU A 144 -5.27 -4.47 -22.41
CA LEU A 144 -5.47 -3.31 -21.51
C LEU A 144 -4.99 -3.60 -20.07
N ALA A 145 -4.87 -4.89 -19.71
CA ALA A 145 -4.28 -5.36 -18.45
C ALA A 145 -2.81 -5.81 -18.62
N SER A 146 -2.14 -5.35 -19.63
CA SER A 146 -0.96 -5.85 -20.34
C SER A 146 0.23 -6.40 -19.54
N GLY A 147 1.03 -7.21 -20.24
CA GLY A 147 2.20 -8.00 -19.89
C GLY A 147 3.16 -7.45 -18.82
N ASP A 148 3.51 -6.18 -18.88
CA ASP A 148 4.28 -5.48 -17.82
C ASP A 148 3.67 -5.59 -16.41
N PHE A 149 2.36 -5.79 -16.32
CA PHE A 149 1.67 -5.86 -15.03
C PHE A 149 1.92 -7.20 -14.35
N PHE A 150 1.91 -8.30 -15.08
CA PHE A 150 2.19 -9.65 -14.53
C PHE A 150 3.65 -9.78 -14.14
N ASP A 151 4.57 -9.28 -14.97
CA ASP A 151 6.00 -9.36 -14.68
C ASP A 151 6.37 -8.58 -13.40
N LYS A 152 5.72 -7.45 -13.15
CA LYS A 152 5.92 -6.64 -11.93
C LYS A 152 5.45 -7.30 -10.63
N LYS A 153 4.69 -8.40 -10.71
CA LYS A 153 4.12 -9.10 -9.58
C LYS A 153 4.69 -10.52 -9.40
N ASN A 154 5.61 -10.90 -10.25
CA ASN A 154 6.19 -12.25 -10.25
C ASN A 154 7.38 -12.35 -9.28
N PHE A 155 7.16 -12.01 -8.01
CA PHE A 155 8.11 -12.21 -6.93
C PHE A 155 7.42 -12.61 -5.63
N GLU A 156 8.17 -13.23 -4.74
CA GLU A 156 7.73 -13.57 -3.40
C GLU A 156 8.84 -13.34 -2.38
N TYR A 157 8.45 -13.12 -1.15
CA TYR A 157 9.35 -13.03 -0.01
C TYR A 157 9.31 -14.30 0.83
N ASP A 158 10.29 -14.43 1.71
CA ASP A 158 10.20 -15.30 2.88
C ASP A 158 9.04 -14.86 3.78
N THR A 159 8.67 -15.69 4.76
CA THR A 159 7.71 -15.33 5.80
C THR A 159 8.13 -14.06 6.53
N LEU A 160 7.23 -13.41 7.26
CA LEU A 160 7.59 -12.24 8.07
C LEU A 160 8.69 -12.59 9.09
N THR A 161 8.60 -13.77 9.71
CA THR A 161 9.65 -14.31 10.60
C THR A 161 10.98 -14.41 9.86
N GLY A 162 11.01 -14.98 8.66
CA GLY A 162 12.23 -15.10 7.86
C GLY A 162 12.83 -13.73 7.51
N GLN A 163 12.01 -12.76 7.13
CA GLN A 163 12.46 -11.39 6.86
C GLN A 163 13.07 -10.73 8.11
N LEU A 164 12.44 -10.87 9.28
CA LEU A 164 12.94 -10.34 10.55
C LEU A 164 14.25 -11.02 10.96
N GLU A 165 14.39 -12.35 10.76
CA GLU A 165 15.63 -13.10 10.94
C GLU A 165 16.77 -12.59 10.04
N HIS A 166 16.45 -12.12 8.85
CA HIS A 166 17.41 -11.52 7.94
C HIS A 166 17.71 -10.04 8.21
N GLY A 167 17.20 -9.52 9.32
CA GLY A 167 17.52 -8.17 9.78
C GLY A 167 16.62 -7.07 9.23
N ILE A 168 15.54 -7.41 8.52
CA ILE A 168 14.52 -6.43 8.15
C ILE A 168 13.87 -5.87 9.42
N ARG A 169 13.80 -4.55 9.53
CA ARG A 169 13.17 -3.86 10.66
C ARG A 169 12.07 -2.89 10.24
N SER A 170 11.72 -2.91 8.95
CA SER A 170 10.50 -2.27 8.48
C SER A 170 9.81 -3.17 7.44
N ILE A 171 8.51 -3.39 7.61
CA ILE A 171 7.68 -4.22 6.75
C ILE A 171 6.45 -3.43 6.33
N GLU A 172 5.87 -3.77 5.16
CA GLU A 172 4.73 -3.07 4.61
C GLU A 172 3.55 -4.02 4.41
N PHE A 173 2.39 -3.65 4.97
CA PHE A 173 1.13 -4.36 4.81
C PHE A 173 0.18 -3.56 3.93
N ASP A 174 -0.20 -4.16 2.82
CA ASP A 174 -1.29 -3.70 1.98
C ASP A 174 -2.60 -4.23 2.54
N VAL A 175 -3.41 -3.35 3.12
CA VAL A 175 -4.58 -3.78 3.90
C VAL A 175 -5.89 -3.43 3.21
N GLU A 176 -6.74 -4.42 3.07
CA GLU A 176 -8.10 -4.33 2.58
C GLU A 176 -9.11 -4.47 3.72
N ALA A 177 -10.10 -3.57 3.79
CA ALA A 177 -11.19 -3.68 4.73
C ALA A 177 -12.29 -4.59 4.17
N LYS A 178 -12.70 -5.60 4.93
CA LYS A 178 -13.79 -6.53 4.56
C LYS A 178 -14.91 -6.49 5.59
N VAL A 179 -16.15 -6.39 5.12
CA VAL A 179 -17.33 -6.44 5.97
C VAL A 179 -18.17 -7.66 5.60
N SER A 180 -18.44 -8.50 6.59
CA SER A 180 -19.29 -9.70 6.43
C SER A 180 -20.28 -9.77 7.58
N LYS A 181 -21.57 -9.80 7.27
CA LYS A 181 -22.67 -9.87 8.26
C LYS A 181 -22.60 -8.77 9.34
N GLY A 182 -21.99 -7.64 9.03
CA GLY A 182 -21.80 -6.52 9.95
C GLY A 182 -20.43 -6.47 10.65
N ASP A 183 -19.70 -7.58 10.69
CA ASP A 183 -18.37 -7.65 11.29
C ASP A 183 -17.31 -7.09 10.31
N ILE A 184 -16.38 -6.29 10.84
CA ILE A 184 -15.26 -5.73 10.12
C ILE A 184 -14.04 -6.61 10.36
N SER A 185 -13.37 -7.01 9.28
CA SER A 185 -12.09 -7.70 9.31
C SER A 185 -11.12 -7.06 8.31
N PHE A 186 -9.83 -7.30 8.47
CA PHE A 186 -8.80 -6.74 7.62
C PHE A 186 -7.99 -7.87 6.99
N LYS A 187 -7.81 -7.76 5.66
CA LYS A 187 -7.04 -8.72 4.88
C LYS A 187 -5.78 -8.04 4.33
N VAL A 188 -4.69 -8.77 4.35
CA VAL A 188 -3.40 -8.29 3.85
C VAL A 188 -3.16 -8.91 2.49
N MET A 189 -3.27 -8.09 1.44
CA MET A 189 -2.96 -8.45 0.06
C MET A 189 -2.83 -7.18 -0.79
N HIS A 190 -2.02 -7.24 -1.83
CA HIS A 190 -1.74 -6.06 -2.64
C HIS A 190 -2.90 -5.66 -3.56
N ASP A 191 -3.53 -6.63 -4.23
CA ASP A 191 -4.67 -6.39 -5.12
C ASP A 191 -5.58 -7.61 -5.15
N LEU A 192 -6.89 -7.36 -5.04
CA LEU A 192 -7.89 -8.42 -4.96
C LEU A 192 -8.00 -9.28 -6.24
N VAL A 193 -7.68 -8.70 -7.40
CA VAL A 193 -7.89 -9.33 -8.71
C VAL A 193 -6.61 -9.96 -9.25
N VAL A 194 -5.55 -9.18 -9.26
CA VAL A 194 -4.36 -9.51 -10.04
C VAL A 194 -3.19 -9.94 -9.17
N ASP A 195 -3.28 -9.68 -7.86
CA ASP A 195 -2.18 -9.89 -6.93
C ASP A 195 -2.72 -10.18 -5.50
N SER A 196 -3.53 -11.23 -5.41
CA SER A 196 -4.18 -11.63 -4.15
C SER A 196 -3.47 -12.75 -3.41
N ALA A 197 -2.36 -13.27 -3.96
CA ALA A 197 -1.53 -14.26 -3.27
C ALA A 197 -0.71 -13.59 -2.16
N THR A 198 -0.80 -14.12 -0.95
CA THR A 198 -0.17 -13.54 0.24
C THR A 198 0.21 -14.61 1.25
N SER A 199 1.31 -14.39 1.98
CA SER A 199 1.74 -15.26 3.09
C SER A 199 0.94 -15.02 4.38
N CYS A 200 0.27 -13.88 4.50
CA CYS A 200 -0.40 -13.44 5.72
C CYS A 200 -1.77 -12.80 5.42
N LEU A 201 -2.73 -13.62 5.02
CA LEU A 201 -4.05 -13.15 4.56
C LEU A 201 -4.83 -12.38 5.62
N ASP A 202 -4.83 -12.84 6.86
CA ASP A 202 -5.51 -12.17 7.97
C ASP A 202 -4.54 -11.27 8.72
N LEU A 203 -4.95 -10.00 8.94
CA LEU A 203 -4.11 -9.03 9.65
C LEU A 203 -3.75 -9.51 11.05
N GLU A 204 -4.72 -10.10 11.77
CA GLU A 204 -4.46 -10.64 13.11
C GLU A 204 -3.38 -11.73 13.07
N GLY A 205 -3.41 -12.61 12.08
CA GLY A 205 -2.39 -13.65 11.91
C GLY A 205 -1.02 -13.08 11.51
N ALA A 206 -0.98 -12.03 10.68
CA ALA A 206 0.26 -11.32 10.36
C ALA A 206 0.88 -10.67 11.61
N LEU A 207 0.06 -10.02 12.42
CA LEU A 207 0.50 -9.40 13.67
C LEU A 207 0.91 -10.46 14.71
N GLU A 208 0.21 -11.62 14.78
CA GLU A 208 0.60 -12.75 15.63
C GLU A 208 2.00 -13.27 15.27
N GLU A 209 2.32 -13.38 13.98
CA GLU A 209 3.65 -13.79 13.52
C GLU A 209 4.73 -12.80 13.99
N VAL A 210 4.52 -11.49 13.79
CA VAL A 210 5.44 -10.43 14.23
C VAL A 210 5.61 -10.44 15.76
N VAL A 211 4.53 -10.54 16.52
CA VAL A 211 4.56 -10.57 17.99
C VAL A 211 5.26 -11.83 18.51
N THR A 212 5.03 -12.96 17.87
CA THR A 212 5.68 -14.22 18.24
C THR A 212 7.20 -14.09 18.07
N TRP A 213 7.65 -13.54 16.93
CA TRP A 213 9.06 -13.26 16.72
C TRP A 213 9.62 -12.26 17.74
N SER A 214 8.92 -11.15 17.98
CA SER A 214 9.31 -10.13 18.95
C SER A 214 9.42 -10.66 20.38
N ASN A 215 8.57 -11.60 20.79
CA ASN A 215 8.64 -12.23 22.10
C ASN A 215 9.88 -13.11 22.28
N HIS A 216 10.35 -13.74 21.21
CA HIS A 216 11.58 -14.54 21.22
C HIS A 216 12.84 -13.67 21.03
N ASN A 217 12.69 -12.41 20.65
CA ASN A 217 13.76 -11.43 20.46
C ASN A 217 13.49 -10.14 21.26
N PRO A 218 13.42 -10.18 22.59
CA PRO A 218 12.86 -9.09 23.41
C PRO A 218 13.60 -7.75 23.29
N ASN A 219 14.87 -7.78 22.87
CA ASN A 219 15.72 -6.60 22.72
C ASN A 219 15.96 -6.18 21.26
N HIS A 220 15.10 -6.64 20.33
CA HIS A 220 15.23 -6.25 18.93
C HIS A 220 15.09 -4.74 18.74
N LEU A 221 15.76 -4.19 17.73
CA LEU A 221 15.54 -2.82 17.27
C LEU A 221 14.06 -2.62 16.85
N PRO A 222 13.53 -1.39 16.94
CA PRO A 222 12.12 -1.16 16.66
C PRO A 222 11.72 -1.66 15.27
N ILE A 223 10.62 -2.42 15.21
CA ILE A 223 10.01 -2.84 13.95
C ILE A 223 9.01 -1.77 13.54
N THR A 224 9.13 -1.26 12.32
CA THR A 224 8.16 -0.35 11.72
C THR A 224 7.24 -1.11 10.78
N ILE A 225 5.94 -1.08 11.02
CA ILE A 225 4.92 -1.61 10.11
C ILE A 225 4.31 -0.45 9.35
N LEU A 226 4.57 -0.35 8.05
CA LEU A 226 3.87 0.56 7.16
C LEU A 226 2.54 -0.07 6.75
N VAL A 227 1.43 0.63 6.92
CA VAL A 227 0.10 0.16 6.53
C VAL A 227 -0.40 1.00 5.37
N GLU A 228 -0.48 0.42 4.19
CA GLU A 228 -1.15 1.03 3.05
C GLU A 228 -2.61 0.56 2.99
N SER A 229 -3.54 1.49 3.20
CA SER A 229 -4.97 1.20 3.07
C SER A 229 -5.36 1.17 1.60
N LYS A 230 -5.75 0.00 1.11
CA LYS A 230 -6.19 -0.16 -0.27
C LYS A 230 -7.64 0.34 -0.46
N ALA A 231 -7.93 0.84 -1.65
CA ALA A 231 -9.24 1.34 -2.01
C ALA A 231 -9.81 0.54 -3.19
N TYR A 232 -10.70 -0.39 -2.90
CA TYR A 232 -11.39 -1.14 -3.93
C TYR A 232 -12.73 -0.46 -4.27
N VAL A 233 -12.88 -0.01 -5.51
CA VAL A 233 -14.07 0.73 -5.96
C VAL A 233 -15.26 -0.19 -6.21
N LEU A 234 -15.01 -1.46 -6.59
CA LEU A 234 -16.05 -2.44 -6.87
C LEU A 234 -16.28 -3.34 -5.66
N PRO A 235 -17.54 -3.49 -5.17
CA PRO A 235 -17.84 -4.33 -4.03
C PRO A 235 -17.75 -5.81 -4.41
N VAL A 236 -16.58 -6.41 -4.20
CA VAL A 236 -16.35 -7.84 -4.38
C VAL A 236 -16.23 -8.48 -3.01
N GLU A 237 -16.99 -9.53 -2.74
CA GLU A 237 -16.91 -10.37 -1.54
C GLU A 237 -16.92 -9.61 -0.20
N GLY A 238 -17.57 -8.43 -0.15
CA GLY A 238 -17.66 -7.59 1.04
C GLY A 238 -16.47 -6.67 1.27
N PHE A 239 -15.50 -6.62 0.36
CA PHE A 239 -14.41 -5.64 0.41
C PHE A 239 -14.94 -4.23 0.20
N GLN A 240 -14.37 -3.27 0.91
CA GLN A 240 -14.87 -1.90 0.94
C GLN A 240 -13.71 -0.90 1.04
N VAL A 241 -13.94 0.30 0.48
CA VAL A 241 -13.02 1.43 0.68
C VAL A 241 -12.96 1.80 2.16
N PHE A 242 -11.76 2.02 2.68
CA PHE A 242 -11.56 2.48 4.05
C PHE A 242 -12.33 3.78 4.33
N GLY A 243 -13.12 3.76 5.37
CA GLY A 243 -13.93 4.87 5.85
C GLY A 243 -13.78 5.09 7.36
N SER A 244 -14.40 6.14 7.88
CA SER A 244 -14.27 6.51 9.30
C SER A 244 -14.65 5.39 10.27
N ARG A 245 -15.60 4.52 9.91
CA ARG A 245 -15.99 3.36 10.72
C ARG A 245 -14.89 2.30 10.85
N HIS A 246 -13.99 2.19 9.84
CA HIS A 246 -12.91 1.22 9.86
C HIS A 246 -11.74 1.65 10.73
N VAL A 247 -11.57 2.97 10.98
CA VAL A 247 -10.47 3.51 11.78
C VAL A 247 -10.45 2.90 13.17
N LYS A 248 -11.57 2.99 13.87
CA LYS A 248 -11.68 2.49 15.25
C LYS A 248 -11.43 0.97 15.31
N ALA A 249 -12.08 0.22 14.42
CA ALA A 249 -11.90 -1.23 14.36
C ALA A 249 -10.44 -1.61 14.05
N PHE A 250 -9.76 -0.83 13.21
CA PHE A 250 -8.35 -1.08 12.87
C PHE A 250 -7.45 -0.84 14.08
N ASP A 251 -7.61 0.29 14.77
CA ASP A 251 -6.87 0.60 16.01
C ASP A 251 -7.12 -0.45 17.12
N GLU A 252 -8.35 -0.95 17.23
CA GLU A 252 -8.69 -2.01 18.18
C GLU A 252 -7.96 -3.31 17.88
N VAL A 253 -7.86 -3.70 16.59
CA VAL A 253 -7.09 -4.88 16.16
C VAL A 253 -5.59 -4.70 16.47
N LEU A 254 -5.02 -3.55 16.13
CA LEU A 254 -3.60 -3.27 16.41
C LEU A 254 -3.30 -3.34 17.92
N ARG A 255 -4.11 -2.69 18.73
CA ARG A 255 -3.93 -2.70 20.21
C ARG A 255 -4.11 -4.09 20.80
N LYS A 256 -5.12 -4.84 20.33
CA LYS A 256 -5.36 -6.20 20.78
C LYS A 256 -4.21 -7.15 20.44
N CYS A 257 -3.69 -7.08 19.22
CA CYS A 257 -2.70 -8.03 18.73
C CYS A 257 -1.28 -7.67 19.18
N LEU A 258 -0.91 -6.40 19.14
CA LEU A 258 0.44 -5.96 19.51
C LEU A 258 0.61 -5.77 21.03
N GLY A 259 -0.46 -5.49 21.77
CA GLY A 259 -0.41 -5.34 23.21
C GLY A 259 0.62 -4.30 23.67
N ASP A 260 1.49 -4.71 24.59
CA ASP A 260 2.59 -3.89 25.15
C ASP A 260 3.77 -3.67 24.16
N LYS A 261 3.80 -4.39 23.06
CA LYS A 261 4.76 -4.16 21.97
C LYS A 261 4.45 -2.91 21.17
N LEU A 262 3.18 -2.50 21.09
CA LEU A 262 2.77 -1.32 20.34
C LEU A 262 3.35 -0.04 20.95
N PHE A 263 4.14 0.67 20.14
CA PHE A 263 4.65 2.00 20.48
C PHE A 263 3.75 3.04 19.77
N THR A 264 2.87 3.66 20.54
CA THR A 264 1.81 4.52 20.03
C THR A 264 2.30 5.93 19.65
N PRO A 265 1.51 6.72 18.89
CA PRO A 265 1.76 8.14 18.71
C PRO A 265 1.90 8.90 20.03
N SER A 266 1.11 8.53 21.05
CA SER A 266 1.18 9.14 22.39
C SER A 266 2.53 8.88 23.08
N ASP A 267 3.09 7.65 22.96
CA ASP A 267 4.39 7.30 23.49
C ASP A 267 5.50 8.09 22.77
N MET A 268 5.38 8.24 21.44
CA MET A 268 6.34 8.98 20.64
C MET A 268 6.32 10.47 20.97
N LEU A 269 5.14 11.08 21.06
CA LEU A 269 4.97 12.50 21.33
C LEU A 269 5.45 12.92 22.73
N GLY A 270 5.35 12.04 23.74
CA GLY A 270 5.60 12.48 25.11
C GLY A 270 4.73 13.67 25.49
N ASP A 271 5.34 14.80 25.88
CA ASP A 271 4.63 16.01 26.29
C ASP A 271 4.27 16.98 25.16
N TYR A 272 4.77 16.74 23.93
CA TYR A 272 4.50 17.62 22.79
C TYR A 272 3.05 17.48 22.31
N ALA A 273 2.43 18.59 21.94
CA ALA A 273 1.05 18.60 21.45
C ALA A 273 0.93 18.04 20.03
N THR A 274 1.97 18.16 19.21
CA THR A 274 1.97 17.71 17.81
C THR A 274 3.31 17.10 17.41
N PHE A 275 3.30 16.28 16.35
CA PHE A 275 4.54 15.80 15.72
C PHE A 275 5.39 16.94 15.16
N GLU A 276 4.78 18.04 14.71
CA GLU A 276 5.50 19.20 14.24
C GLU A 276 6.34 19.83 15.36
N GLU A 277 5.79 20.01 16.55
CA GLU A 277 6.52 20.54 17.73
C GLU A 277 7.67 19.60 18.13
N MET A 278 7.38 18.31 18.25
CA MET A 278 8.39 17.30 18.57
C MET A 278 9.53 17.26 17.55
N ARG A 279 9.20 17.31 16.25
CA ARG A 279 10.21 17.35 15.17
C ARG A 279 11.05 18.62 15.19
N LYS A 280 10.43 19.79 15.42
CA LYS A 280 11.17 21.07 15.57
C LYS A 280 12.15 21.03 16.74
N ALA A 281 11.83 20.32 17.80
CA ALA A 281 12.75 20.08 18.93
C ALA A 281 13.77 18.97 18.65
N ASN A 282 13.65 18.27 17.52
CA ASN A 282 14.40 17.05 17.20
C ASN A 282 14.37 16.02 18.33
N ASP A 283 13.18 15.82 18.93
CA ASP A 283 13.02 14.99 20.13
C ASP A 283 12.34 13.65 19.85
N TRP A 284 12.72 12.99 18.76
CA TRP A 284 12.40 11.58 18.53
C TRP A 284 12.94 10.72 19.67
N LYS A 285 12.22 9.66 20.00
CA LYS A 285 12.64 8.78 21.11
C LYS A 285 13.98 8.11 20.84
N PRO A 286 14.83 7.99 21.88
CA PRO A 286 16.05 7.19 21.81
C PRO A 286 15.75 5.72 21.46
N LEU A 287 16.60 5.10 20.64
CA LEU A 287 16.46 3.68 20.30
C LEU A 287 16.35 2.77 21.53
N LYS A 288 17.07 3.11 22.60
CA LYS A 288 17.06 2.36 23.85
C LYS A 288 15.66 2.22 24.47
N GLU A 289 14.81 3.25 24.33
CA GLU A 289 13.43 3.24 24.81
C GLU A 289 12.48 2.46 23.89
N MET A 290 12.93 2.18 22.68
CA MET A 290 12.13 1.54 21.64
C MET A 290 12.52 0.07 21.38
N LEU A 291 13.51 -0.47 22.13
CA LEU A 291 13.87 -1.88 22.00
C LEU A 291 12.68 -2.78 22.30
N GLY A 292 12.49 -3.80 21.48
CA GLY A 292 11.38 -4.74 21.58
C GLY A 292 10.00 -4.16 21.22
N LYS A 293 9.94 -2.97 20.62
CA LYS A 293 8.68 -2.29 20.27
C LYS A 293 8.37 -2.36 18.77
N VAL A 294 7.09 -2.17 18.49
CA VAL A 294 6.53 -2.11 17.14
C VAL A 294 5.86 -0.76 16.93
N VAL A 295 6.30 -0.01 15.93
CA VAL A 295 5.70 1.26 15.50
C VAL A 295 4.84 0.99 14.28
N VAL A 296 3.58 1.44 14.28
CA VAL A 296 2.72 1.31 13.09
C VAL A 296 2.55 2.68 12.45
N VAL A 297 2.80 2.77 11.15
CA VAL A 297 2.72 4.01 10.37
C VAL A 297 1.66 3.86 9.31
N LEU A 298 0.69 4.77 9.31
CA LEU A 298 -0.33 4.80 8.28
C LEU A 298 0.20 5.51 7.03
N HIS A 299 0.25 4.78 5.93
CA HIS A 299 0.69 5.31 4.63
C HIS A 299 -0.28 6.40 4.12
N GLU A 300 0.19 7.32 3.26
CA GLU A 300 -0.48 8.56 2.83
C GLU A 300 -1.78 8.39 2.03
N ALA A 301 -2.20 7.18 1.75
CA ALA A 301 -3.46 6.92 1.05
C ALA A 301 -4.61 7.71 1.70
N GLY A 302 -5.62 8.07 0.95
CA GLY A 302 -6.71 9.01 1.34
C GLY A 302 -7.43 8.76 2.67
N PHE A 303 -6.99 7.74 3.41
CA PHE A 303 -7.44 7.39 4.75
C PHE A 303 -6.79 8.26 5.85
N VAL A 304 -5.57 8.73 5.67
CA VAL A 304 -4.81 9.52 6.68
C VAL A 304 -5.60 10.75 7.16
N LYS A 305 -6.20 11.51 6.25
CA LYS A 305 -7.01 12.69 6.61
C LYS A 305 -8.22 12.34 7.48
N LYS A 306 -8.86 11.19 7.24
CA LYS A 306 -9.97 10.70 8.06
C LYS A 306 -9.49 10.21 9.42
N TYR A 307 -8.30 9.60 9.44
CA TYR A 307 -7.65 9.12 10.64
C TYR A 307 -7.31 10.28 11.60
N ILE A 308 -6.59 11.28 11.12
CA ILE A 308 -6.24 12.50 11.89
C ILE A 308 -7.50 13.20 12.41
N LYS A 309 -8.56 13.27 11.60
CA LYS A 309 -9.82 13.94 11.99
C LYS A 309 -10.52 13.30 13.21
N GLN A 310 -10.30 12.00 13.47
CA GLN A 310 -10.93 11.33 14.60
C GLN A 310 -10.33 11.73 15.95
N ASP A 311 -9.01 11.91 15.98
CA ASP A 311 -8.31 12.45 17.13
C ASP A 311 -7.11 13.29 16.66
N PRO A 312 -7.29 14.61 16.45
CA PRO A 312 -6.20 15.49 16.05
C PRO A 312 -5.06 15.60 17.07
N THR A 313 -5.27 15.15 18.30
CA THR A 313 -4.22 15.10 19.35
C THR A 313 -3.32 13.88 19.23
N MET A 314 -3.71 12.88 18.43
CA MET A 314 -3.03 11.60 18.24
C MET A 314 -2.86 10.77 19.54
N ARG A 315 -3.54 11.13 20.63
CA ARG A 315 -3.34 10.49 21.95
C ARG A 315 -4.03 9.13 22.10
N THR A 316 -5.12 8.94 21.38
CA THR A 316 -5.89 7.70 21.44
C THR A 316 -5.65 6.76 20.27
N GLN A 317 -4.91 7.19 19.28
CA GLN A 317 -4.66 6.44 18.05
C GLN A 317 -3.48 5.47 18.18
N ALA A 318 -3.50 4.42 17.34
CA ALA A 318 -2.49 3.37 17.32
C ALA A 318 -1.37 3.60 16.29
N MET A 319 -1.65 4.38 15.22
CA MET A 319 -0.74 4.58 14.10
C MET A 319 -0.25 6.02 13.99
N ILE A 320 1.03 6.18 13.63
CA ILE A 320 1.60 7.49 13.29
C ILE A 320 1.21 7.84 11.84
N PRO A 321 0.63 9.02 11.57
CA PRO A 321 0.31 9.44 10.22
C PRO A 321 1.56 9.74 9.39
N SER A 322 1.54 9.33 8.12
CA SER A 322 2.47 9.81 7.10
C SER A 322 1.78 10.68 6.07
N VAL A 323 2.55 11.49 5.38
CA VAL A 323 2.05 12.37 4.31
C VAL A 323 3.02 12.37 3.12
N LEU A 324 2.53 12.83 1.97
CA LEU A 324 3.39 13.23 0.86
C LEU A 324 4.05 14.59 1.14
N TYR A 325 5.11 14.91 0.42
CA TYR A 325 5.83 16.19 0.57
C TYR A 325 4.92 17.41 0.41
N GLU A 326 3.92 17.36 -0.46
CA GLU A 326 2.96 18.43 -0.69
C GLU A 326 2.12 18.74 0.57
N ASP A 327 1.81 17.72 1.37
CA ASP A 327 1.04 17.83 2.62
C ASP A 327 1.96 17.96 3.88
N ARG A 328 3.25 18.29 3.73
CA ARG A 328 4.27 18.33 4.81
C ARG A 328 3.97 19.31 5.95
N ASN A 329 3.08 20.25 5.73
CA ASN A 329 2.66 21.23 6.75
C ASN A 329 1.55 20.68 7.67
N THR A 330 1.23 19.38 7.58
CA THR A 330 0.29 18.73 8.50
C THR A 330 0.94 18.53 9.87
N PRO A 331 0.48 19.20 10.94
CA PRO A 331 1.14 19.15 12.26
C PRO A 331 1.23 17.76 12.88
N GLN A 332 0.27 16.88 12.54
CA GLN A 332 0.18 15.50 13.04
C GLN A 332 1.10 14.52 12.31
N ALA A 333 1.72 14.92 11.20
CA ALA A 333 2.55 14.02 10.41
C ALA A 333 3.95 13.84 11.02
N GLY A 334 4.29 12.59 11.34
CA GLY A 334 5.65 12.20 11.73
C GLY A 334 6.50 11.73 10.55
N PHE A 335 5.87 11.15 9.54
CA PHE A 335 6.54 10.54 8.40
C PHE A 335 6.20 11.24 7.08
N ILE A 336 7.16 11.22 6.15
CA ILE A 336 6.95 11.56 4.74
C ILE A 336 7.23 10.33 3.88
N ILE A 337 6.32 10.08 2.93
CA ILE A 337 6.51 9.07 1.90
C ILE A 337 7.06 9.74 0.64
N GLU A 338 8.30 9.41 0.30
CA GLU A 338 9.00 9.91 -0.88
C GLU A 338 9.48 8.73 -1.72
N ASN A 339 8.60 8.23 -2.59
CA ASN A 339 8.84 7.00 -3.36
C ASN A 339 10.00 7.07 -4.36
N LYS A 340 10.49 8.29 -4.65
CA LYS A 340 11.60 8.50 -5.56
C LYS A 340 12.83 8.96 -4.78
N PRO A 341 13.91 8.18 -4.72
CA PRO A 341 15.12 8.59 -4.01
C PRO A 341 15.75 9.85 -4.61
N GLN A 342 15.54 10.15 -5.88
CA GLN A 342 15.96 11.42 -6.51
C GLN A 342 15.33 12.61 -5.79
N ASP A 343 14.02 12.60 -5.60
CA ASP A 343 13.29 13.67 -4.93
C ASP A 343 13.72 13.75 -3.44
N ALA A 344 14.02 12.61 -2.81
CA ALA A 344 14.53 12.58 -1.44
C ALA A 344 15.92 13.22 -1.31
N VAL A 345 16.81 13.01 -2.29
CA VAL A 345 18.13 13.65 -2.33
C VAL A 345 17.99 15.17 -2.61
N GLU A 346 17.15 15.57 -3.55
CA GLU A 346 16.89 16.98 -3.85
C GLU A 346 16.34 17.77 -2.65
N ARG A 347 15.60 17.10 -1.77
CA ARG A 347 14.95 17.69 -0.59
C ARG A 347 15.70 17.40 0.71
N ILE A 348 16.92 16.90 0.64
CA ILE A 348 17.69 16.42 1.79
C ILE A 348 17.86 17.47 2.89
N ASP A 349 18.14 18.72 2.52
CA ASP A 349 18.28 19.83 3.47
C ASP A 349 16.96 20.14 4.20
N PHE A 350 15.85 20.04 3.51
CA PHE A 350 14.54 20.20 4.12
C PHE A 350 14.27 19.07 5.13
N TYR A 351 14.49 17.81 4.72
CA TYR A 351 14.21 16.67 5.60
C TYR A 351 15.09 16.67 6.85
N ARG A 352 16.37 17.04 6.68
CA ARG A 352 17.30 17.21 7.78
C ARG A 352 16.86 18.30 8.76
N THR A 353 16.45 19.47 8.26
CA THR A 353 16.05 20.62 9.07
C THR A 353 14.69 20.39 9.75
N ALA A 354 13.76 19.76 9.06
CA ALA A 354 12.41 19.50 9.55
C ALA A 354 12.30 18.23 10.40
N ASN A 355 13.37 17.43 10.48
CA ASN A 355 13.46 16.19 11.26
C ASN A 355 12.31 15.20 11.01
N PHE A 356 11.85 15.07 9.77
CA PHE A 356 10.90 14.02 9.41
C PHE A 356 11.58 12.65 9.38
N MET A 357 10.82 11.62 9.73
CA MET A 357 11.11 10.27 9.27
C MET A 357 10.71 10.18 7.79
N VAL A 358 11.62 9.77 6.94
CA VAL A 358 11.39 9.68 5.48
C VAL A 358 11.46 8.21 5.04
N ARG A 359 10.44 7.80 4.28
CA ARG A 359 10.45 6.51 3.59
C ARG A 359 10.71 6.72 2.11
N THR A 360 11.67 6.00 1.53
CA THR A 360 11.92 5.97 0.08
C THR A 360 11.99 4.55 -0.46
N ARG A 361 12.07 4.39 -1.79
CA ARG A 361 12.20 3.09 -2.46
C ARG A 361 13.49 3.02 -3.25
N ALA A 362 14.35 2.05 -2.90
CA ALA A 362 15.62 1.79 -3.58
C ALA A 362 15.44 1.27 -5.01
N ASP A 363 14.36 0.56 -5.27
CA ASP A 363 14.12 -0.12 -6.53
C ASP A 363 12.62 -0.26 -6.85
N LYS A 364 12.34 -0.90 -7.96
CA LYS A 364 10.98 -1.26 -8.39
C LYS A 364 11.07 -2.50 -9.29
N TYR A 365 10.72 -3.65 -8.75
CA TYR A 365 10.73 -4.89 -9.52
C TYR A 365 9.88 -4.77 -10.81
N PRO A 366 10.30 -5.35 -11.95
CA PRO A 366 11.54 -6.12 -12.19
C PRO A 366 12.74 -5.26 -12.59
N HIS A 367 12.65 -3.94 -12.49
CA HIS A 367 13.65 -3.00 -12.98
C HIS A 367 14.64 -2.63 -11.86
N PHE A 368 15.79 -3.26 -11.86
CA PHE A 368 16.92 -2.86 -11.05
C PHE A 368 17.66 -1.69 -11.71
N SER A 369 18.06 -0.70 -10.92
CA SER A 369 18.87 0.44 -11.36
C SER A 369 19.93 0.76 -10.31
N GLU A 370 21.20 0.63 -10.70
CA GLU A 370 22.33 1.00 -9.84
C GLU A 370 22.30 2.47 -9.43
N GLU A 371 21.90 3.37 -10.35
CA GLU A 371 21.76 4.79 -10.08
C GLU A 371 20.71 5.03 -8.98
N ARG A 372 19.53 4.43 -9.12
CA ARG A 372 18.46 4.54 -8.13
C ARG A 372 18.87 3.95 -6.78
N TYR A 373 19.59 2.82 -6.79
CA TYR A 373 20.17 2.20 -5.62
C TYR A 373 21.17 3.13 -4.92
N ALA A 374 22.10 3.75 -5.68
CA ALA A 374 23.07 4.70 -5.14
C ALA A 374 22.38 5.92 -4.51
N LEU A 375 21.36 6.48 -5.17
CA LEU A 375 20.57 7.59 -4.63
C LEU A 375 19.84 7.22 -3.34
N ALA A 376 19.28 6.01 -3.25
CA ALA A 376 18.63 5.52 -2.04
C ALA A 376 19.62 5.36 -0.87
N ASN A 377 20.89 5.02 -1.14
CA ASN A 377 21.94 4.99 -0.14
C ASN A 377 22.43 6.37 0.30
N GLN A 378 22.36 7.37 -0.58
CA GLN A 378 22.79 8.74 -0.33
C GLN A 378 21.73 9.59 0.36
N CYS A 379 20.45 9.33 0.10
CA CYS A 379 19.37 10.04 0.76
C CYS A 379 19.35 9.70 2.26
N LEU A 380 19.14 10.71 3.10
CA LEU A 380 19.07 10.55 4.56
C LEU A 380 17.71 10.00 5.00
N SER A 381 17.18 9.02 4.26
CA SER A 381 15.89 8.39 4.59
C SER A 381 16.07 7.31 5.65
N GLN A 382 15.17 7.30 6.62
CA GLN A 382 15.20 6.36 7.74
C GLN A 382 14.59 5.00 7.39
N ILE A 383 13.72 4.95 6.37
CA ILE A 383 13.15 3.70 5.86
C ILE A 383 13.47 3.61 4.37
N ILE A 384 14.26 2.63 4.00
CA ILE A 384 14.62 2.37 2.59
C ILE A 384 14.02 1.04 2.18
N THR A 385 12.94 1.13 1.42
CA THR A 385 12.16 -0.02 0.98
C THR A 385 12.73 -0.59 -0.31
N THR A 386 12.82 -1.91 -0.39
CA THR A 386 13.29 -2.66 -1.56
C THR A 386 12.34 -3.79 -1.94
N ASP A 387 12.27 -4.09 -3.25
CA ASP A 387 11.70 -5.32 -3.79
C ASP A 387 12.76 -6.44 -3.87
N TYR A 388 14.03 -6.16 -3.52
CA TYR A 388 15.19 -7.05 -3.58
C TYR A 388 15.84 -7.22 -2.20
N ALA A 389 15.03 -7.69 -1.24
CA ALA A 389 15.48 -7.94 0.12
C ALA A 389 16.53 -9.07 0.18
N PRO A 390 17.42 -9.07 1.20
CA PRO A 390 18.34 -10.18 1.42
C PRO A 390 17.61 -11.52 1.49
N ARG A 391 18.12 -12.50 0.75
CA ARG A 391 17.60 -13.88 0.69
C ARG A 391 16.14 -14.00 0.25
N ASP A 392 15.69 -13.14 -0.68
CA ASP A 392 14.45 -13.44 -1.37
C ASP A 392 14.60 -14.74 -2.22
N LEU A 393 13.47 -15.37 -2.53
CA LEU A 393 13.42 -16.68 -3.18
C LEU A 393 13.74 -16.63 -4.69
N ARG A 394 14.17 -15.48 -5.22
CA ARG A 394 14.45 -15.28 -6.65
C ARG A 394 15.86 -15.68 -7.00
N PRO A 395 16.05 -16.29 -8.19
CA PRO A 395 17.38 -16.65 -8.70
C PRO A 395 18.22 -15.45 -9.17
N GLU A 396 17.61 -14.27 -9.37
CA GLU A 396 18.27 -13.06 -9.84
C GLU A 396 18.81 -12.28 -8.65
N GLN A 397 20.14 -12.10 -8.60
CA GLN A 397 20.86 -11.82 -7.37
C GLN A 397 21.19 -10.34 -7.14
N HIS A 398 20.26 -9.45 -7.36
CA HIS A 398 20.42 -8.10 -6.85
C HIS A 398 19.83 -8.03 -5.43
N THR A 399 20.66 -7.74 -4.46
CA THR A 399 20.22 -7.56 -3.07
C THR A 399 20.57 -6.16 -2.62
N PHE A 400 19.59 -5.42 -2.11
CA PHE A 400 19.85 -4.13 -1.48
C PHE A 400 20.33 -4.34 -0.05
N SER A 401 21.44 -3.70 0.32
CA SER A 401 21.96 -3.67 1.68
C SER A 401 22.81 -2.42 1.90
N PHE A 402 23.12 -2.13 3.15
CA PHE A 402 24.09 -1.10 3.55
C PHE A 402 25.45 -1.77 3.75
N ASP A 403 26.17 -2.04 2.68
CA ASP A 403 27.46 -2.76 2.70
C ASP A 403 27.38 -4.11 3.46
N GLY A 404 26.31 -4.85 3.20
CA GLY A 404 26.05 -6.15 3.84
C GLY A 404 25.23 -6.08 5.14
N PHE A 405 24.91 -4.88 5.62
CA PHE A 405 24.06 -4.64 6.78
C PHE A 405 22.66 -4.19 6.38
N THR A 406 21.69 -4.28 7.30
CA THR A 406 20.32 -3.83 7.09
C THR A 406 19.96 -2.60 7.92
N VAL A 407 20.88 -2.17 8.80
CA VAL A 407 20.72 -0.99 9.66
C VAL A 407 22.01 -0.17 9.64
N LYS A 408 21.90 1.14 9.41
CA LYS A 408 23.04 2.07 9.45
C LYS A 408 22.69 3.37 10.15
N LEU A 409 23.70 4.07 10.70
CA LEU A 409 23.52 5.45 11.16
C LEU A 409 23.36 6.40 9.99
N ILE A 410 22.54 7.42 10.19
CA ILE A 410 22.43 8.57 9.31
C ILE A 410 23.24 9.70 9.91
N SER A 411 24.28 10.15 9.19
CA SER A 411 25.07 11.32 9.58
C SER A 411 24.31 12.58 9.15
N PHE A 412 23.88 13.42 10.10
CA PHE A 412 23.32 14.73 9.86
C PHE A 412 24.39 15.81 9.89
#